data_1da0a96f69e4c1442e436640b5450184
#
_entry.id   1da0a96f69e4c1442e436640b5450184
#
_cell.length_a   1.000
_cell.length_b   1.000
_cell.length_c   1.000
_cell.angle_alpha   90.00
_cell.angle_beta   90.00
_cell.angle_gamma   90.00
#
_symmetry.space_group_name_H-M   'P 1'
#
loop_
_entity.id
_entity.type
_entity.pdbx_description
1 polymer ?
#
loop_
_entity_poly.entity_id
_entity_poly.type
_entity_poly.pdbx_seq_one_letter_code
_entity_poly.pdbx_strand_id
1 'polypeptide(L)'
;VIEKEMERDCWVGVGEIGLDLYWDKTFEKQQVEVLKEQLRWAKQLSLPVSLHTREAFDLMFKVLEHEQDGSLKGVFHCFNGTEEQANIAISLGFHLGLGGVITYKNCDVKNFLANISLEKIILETDDPYLPPVPYRGKRNEPAYMVEVAKKIAEVKDIDIKEVARVTTDNARKLFNL
;
A
#
# COMPACT_ATOMS: atom_id res chain seq x y z
N VAL A 1 12.96 3.13 21.94
CA VAL A 1 13.34 1.75 21.51
C VAL A 1 13.43 1.71 19.99
N ILE A 2 12.40 2.15 19.27
CA ILE A 2 12.37 2.10 17.79
C ILE A 2 13.51 2.94 17.18
N GLU A 3 13.70 4.17 17.61
CA GLU A 3 14.78 5.05 17.12
C GLU A 3 16.16 4.38 17.17
N LYS A 4 16.45 3.63 18.24
CA LYS A 4 17.72 2.92 18.38
C LYS A 4 17.86 1.77 17.38
N GLU A 5 16.77 1.09 17.04
CA GLU A 5 16.80 0.05 16.02
C GLU A 5 16.99 0.63 14.60
N MET A 6 16.53 1.86 14.37
CA MET A 6 16.67 2.54 13.08
C MET A 6 18.12 2.95 12.75
N GLU A 7 19.04 2.92 13.71
CA GLU A 7 20.48 3.12 13.48
C GLU A 7 21.15 1.96 12.70
N ARG A 8 20.43 0.86 12.46
CA ARG A 8 20.95 -0.33 11.75
C ARG A 8 20.73 -0.18 10.24
N ASP A 9 21.75 -0.46 9.43
CA ASP A 9 21.75 -0.36 7.97
C ASP A 9 21.04 -1.54 7.26
N CYS A 10 20.08 -2.19 7.90
CA CYS A 10 19.41 -3.36 7.33
C CYS A 10 17.94 -3.12 6.93
N TRP A 11 17.41 -1.92 7.16
CA TRP A 11 16.02 -1.62 6.89
C TRP A 11 15.79 -1.21 5.43
N VAL A 12 14.74 -1.75 4.83
CA VAL A 12 14.33 -1.47 3.45
C VAL A 12 13.10 -0.55 3.38
N GLY A 13 12.47 -0.27 4.51
CA GLY A 13 11.28 0.58 4.62
C GLY A 13 10.85 0.81 6.05
N VAL A 14 10.00 1.80 6.27
CA VAL A 14 9.34 2.08 7.54
C VAL A 14 7.88 1.67 7.42
N GLY A 15 7.44 0.75 8.26
CA GLY A 15 6.07 0.25 8.19
C GLY A 15 5.82 -0.92 9.17
N GLU A 16 4.61 -1.26 9.37
CA GLU A 16 3.40 -0.61 8.89
C GLU A 16 3.10 0.61 9.76
N ILE A 17 2.82 1.78 9.14
CA ILE A 17 2.48 3.04 9.82
C ILE A 17 1.19 3.60 9.22
N GLY A 18 0.44 4.39 9.96
CA GLY A 18 -0.76 4.97 9.34
C GLY A 18 -1.87 5.34 10.30
N LEU A 19 -3.10 5.36 9.77
CA LEU A 19 -4.31 5.78 10.46
C LEU A 19 -5.41 4.73 10.32
N ASP A 20 -5.96 4.28 11.45
CA ASP A 20 -7.14 3.43 11.51
C ASP A 20 -8.22 4.09 12.37
N LEU A 21 -9.29 4.54 11.73
CA LEU A 21 -10.43 5.18 12.38
C LEU A 21 -11.70 4.32 12.33
N TYR A 22 -11.55 3.03 11.98
CA TYR A 22 -12.68 2.13 11.85
C TYR A 22 -13.26 1.71 13.22
N TRP A 23 -12.38 1.27 14.13
CA TRP A 23 -12.82 0.74 15.42
C TRP A 23 -13.02 1.80 16.49
N ASP A 24 -12.06 2.73 16.61
CA ASP A 24 -12.05 3.75 17.64
C ASP A 24 -11.40 5.03 17.12
N LYS A 25 -12.09 6.15 17.26
CA LYS A 25 -11.63 7.48 16.86
C LYS A 25 -11.06 8.29 18.02
N THR A 26 -11.09 7.74 19.24
CA THR A 26 -10.65 8.44 20.47
C THR A 26 -9.22 8.93 20.38
N PHE A 27 -8.35 8.16 19.72
CA PHE A 27 -6.92 8.43 19.60
C PHE A 27 -6.50 8.99 18.24
N GLU A 28 -7.42 9.59 17.47
CA GLU A 28 -7.12 10.17 16.15
C GLU A 28 -5.93 11.12 16.19
N LYS A 29 -5.92 12.07 17.15
CA LYS A 29 -4.82 13.04 17.28
C LYS A 29 -3.49 12.37 17.56
N GLN A 30 -3.46 11.39 18.43
CA GLN A 30 -2.24 10.64 18.77
C GLN A 30 -1.76 9.81 17.58
N GLN A 31 -2.67 9.18 16.82
CA GLN A 31 -2.32 8.49 15.58
C GLN A 31 -1.65 9.44 14.58
N VAL A 32 -2.20 10.63 14.39
CA VAL A 32 -1.63 11.66 13.49
C VAL A 32 -0.23 12.10 13.95
N GLU A 33 -0.03 12.36 15.24
CA GLU A 33 1.28 12.78 15.74
C GLU A 33 2.33 11.67 15.60
N VAL A 34 1.96 10.42 15.89
CA VAL A 34 2.85 9.27 15.70
C VAL A 34 3.16 9.06 14.22
N LEU A 35 2.17 9.17 13.34
CA LEU A 35 2.37 9.06 11.90
C LEU A 35 3.37 10.11 11.39
N LYS A 36 3.19 11.38 11.77
CA LYS A 36 4.12 12.46 11.38
C LYS A 36 5.56 12.16 11.81
N GLU A 37 5.74 11.67 13.02
CA GLU A 37 7.07 11.32 13.53
C GLU A 37 7.68 10.18 12.72
N GLN A 38 6.91 9.14 12.41
CA GLN A 38 7.36 8.01 11.59
C GLN A 38 7.67 8.41 10.15
N LEU A 39 6.90 9.35 9.57
CA LEU A 39 7.20 9.94 8.25
C LEU A 39 8.53 10.72 8.27
N ARG A 40 8.82 11.45 9.35
CA ARG A 40 10.10 12.13 9.50
C ARG A 40 11.26 11.16 9.57
N TRP A 41 11.13 10.06 10.30
CA TRP A 41 12.16 9.00 10.31
C TRP A 41 12.38 8.43 8.90
N ALA A 42 11.32 8.13 8.18
CA ALA A 42 11.43 7.64 6.81
C ALA A 42 12.19 8.63 5.89
N LYS A 43 11.89 9.93 6.01
CA LYS A 43 12.62 10.99 5.27
C LYS A 43 14.09 11.03 5.65
N GLN A 44 14.41 11.06 6.95
CA GLN A 44 15.79 11.11 7.45
C GLN A 44 16.64 9.92 6.96
N LEU A 45 16.03 8.74 6.88
CA LEU A 45 16.68 7.51 6.44
C LEU A 45 16.58 7.27 4.93
N SER A 46 15.86 8.13 4.21
CA SER A 46 15.56 7.96 2.77
C SER A 46 14.87 6.63 2.45
N LEU A 47 14.10 6.10 3.40
CA LEU A 47 13.37 4.85 3.29
C LEU A 47 11.93 5.05 2.79
N PRO A 48 11.38 4.14 1.98
CA PRO A 48 9.97 4.15 1.64
C PRO A 48 9.11 3.76 2.85
N VAL A 49 7.82 4.13 2.80
CA VAL A 49 6.86 3.78 3.84
C VAL A 49 5.79 2.81 3.32
N SER A 50 5.33 1.91 4.21
CA SER A 50 4.11 1.13 4.01
C SER A 50 2.99 1.75 4.86
N LEU A 51 1.96 2.29 4.19
CA LEU A 51 0.89 3.06 4.82
C LEU A 51 -0.37 2.24 5.00
N HIS A 52 -0.80 2.10 6.25
CA HIS A 52 -2.12 1.63 6.63
C HIS A 52 -3.13 2.78 6.60
N THR A 53 -4.25 2.60 5.90
CA THR A 53 -5.30 3.61 5.85
C THR A 53 -6.67 2.95 5.88
N ARG A 54 -7.40 3.10 6.99
CA ARG A 54 -8.74 2.53 7.14
C ARG A 54 -9.70 3.58 7.70
N GLU A 55 -10.76 3.90 6.92
CA GLU A 55 -11.72 4.97 7.24
C GLU A 55 -11.05 6.33 7.53
N ALA A 56 -9.89 6.60 6.91
CA ALA A 56 -9.04 7.74 7.22
C ALA A 56 -8.37 8.40 6.00
N PHE A 57 -8.80 8.13 4.77
CA PHE A 57 -8.12 8.62 3.56
C PHE A 57 -7.98 10.15 3.54
N ASP A 58 -9.05 10.91 3.82
CA ASP A 58 -9.01 12.37 3.78
C ASP A 58 -8.02 12.95 4.81
N LEU A 59 -7.97 12.35 6.00
CA LEU A 59 -7.02 12.75 7.03
C LEU A 59 -5.60 12.35 6.67
N MET A 60 -5.41 11.15 6.13
CA MET A 60 -4.12 10.67 5.64
C MET A 60 -3.56 11.61 4.55
N PHE A 61 -4.36 11.99 3.56
CA PHE A 61 -3.91 12.89 2.51
C PHE A 61 -3.52 14.25 3.05
N LYS A 62 -4.28 14.84 3.98
CA LYS A 62 -3.91 16.11 4.64
C LYS A 62 -2.56 16.03 5.35
N VAL A 63 -2.28 14.90 6.03
CA VAL A 63 -1.00 14.69 6.69
C VAL A 63 0.11 14.55 5.66
N LEU A 64 -0.10 13.75 4.61
CA LEU A 64 0.91 13.53 3.57
C LEU A 64 1.20 14.80 2.77
N GLU A 65 0.20 15.59 2.40
CA GLU A 65 0.37 16.87 1.71
C GLU A 65 1.22 17.85 2.54
N HIS A 66 1.01 17.86 3.85
CA HIS A 66 1.79 18.72 4.75
C HIS A 66 3.24 18.23 4.92
N GLU A 67 3.44 16.93 4.97
CA GLU A 67 4.77 16.33 5.22
C GLU A 67 5.57 16.09 3.91
N GLN A 68 4.92 16.14 2.72
CA GLN A 68 5.56 15.90 1.43
C GLN A 68 6.46 17.07 1.02
N ASP A 69 7.73 16.77 0.86
CA ASP A 69 8.75 17.69 0.38
C ASP A 69 9.44 17.20 -0.93
N GLY A 70 8.87 16.17 -1.55
CA GLY A 70 9.41 15.49 -2.73
C GLY A 70 10.24 14.25 -2.39
N SER A 71 10.55 14.00 -1.12
CA SER A 71 11.35 12.85 -0.67
C SER A 71 10.52 11.66 -0.20
N LEU A 72 9.28 11.88 0.27
CA LEU A 72 8.41 10.81 0.70
C LEU A 72 7.96 9.95 -0.47
N LYS A 73 8.14 8.65 -0.32
CA LYS A 73 7.69 7.61 -1.26
C LYS A 73 7.22 6.39 -0.48
N GLY A 74 6.38 5.57 -1.05
CA GLY A 74 5.87 4.39 -0.36
C GLY A 74 4.74 3.71 -1.10
N VAL A 75 4.01 2.91 -0.34
CA VAL A 75 2.85 2.17 -0.82
C VAL A 75 1.68 2.34 0.16
N PHE A 76 0.50 2.61 -0.35
CA PHE A 76 -0.73 2.43 0.39
C PHE A 76 -1.04 0.94 0.43
N HIS A 77 -0.74 0.32 1.55
CA HIS A 77 -0.98 -1.09 1.81
C HIS A 77 -2.49 -1.39 1.73
N CYS A 78 -2.82 -2.53 1.14
CA CYS A 78 -4.19 -3.02 1.00
C CYS A 78 -5.19 -1.95 0.52
N PHE A 79 -4.80 -1.20 -0.54
CA PHE A 79 -5.58 -0.07 -1.02
C PHE A 79 -7.01 -0.48 -1.39
N ASN A 80 -7.97 0.19 -0.79
CA ASN A 80 -9.42 -0.05 -0.98
C ASN A 80 -10.23 1.24 -1.16
N GLY A 81 -9.55 2.34 -1.49
CA GLY A 81 -10.16 3.65 -1.72
C GLY A 81 -10.87 3.77 -3.07
N THR A 82 -11.36 4.98 -3.35
CA THR A 82 -11.97 5.36 -4.63
C THR A 82 -10.92 5.63 -5.70
N GLU A 83 -11.35 5.78 -6.97
CA GLU A 83 -10.48 6.21 -8.07
C GLU A 83 -9.84 7.58 -7.82
N GLU A 84 -10.59 8.52 -7.26
CA GLU A 84 -10.10 9.85 -6.89
C GLU A 84 -8.99 9.73 -5.83
N GLN A 85 -9.22 8.92 -4.80
CA GLN A 85 -8.23 8.66 -3.75
C GLN A 85 -6.99 7.96 -4.29
N ALA A 86 -7.14 7.04 -5.25
CA ALA A 86 -6.02 6.40 -5.93
C ALA A 86 -5.17 7.44 -6.69
N ASN A 87 -5.80 8.34 -7.42
CA ASN A 87 -5.12 9.40 -8.16
C ASN A 87 -4.40 10.39 -7.23
N ILE A 88 -4.98 10.75 -6.09
CA ILE A 88 -4.33 11.59 -5.07
C ILE A 88 -3.09 10.87 -4.53
N ALA A 89 -3.20 9.62 -4.11
CA ALA A 89 -2.07 8.83 -3.61
C ALA A 89 -0.92 8.79 -4.63
N ILE A 90 -1.24 8.54 -5.90
CA ILE A 90 -0.26 8.49 -6.99
C ILE A 90 0.39 9.86 -7.22
N SER A 91 -0.38 10.95 -7.18
CA SER A 91 0.14 12.31 -7.35
C SER A 91 1.10 12.73 -6.23
N LEU A 92 0.89 12.19 -5.03
CA LEU A 92 1.78 12.36 -3.88
C LEU A 92 3.03 11.47 -3.91
N GLY A 93 3.22 10.65 -4.98
CA GLY A 93 4.40 9.82 -5.16
C GLY A 93 4.30 8.40 -4.63
N PHE A 94 3.10 7.95 -4.25
CA PHE A 94 2.89 6.62 -3.68
C PHE A 94 2.42 5.60 -4.72
N HIS A 95 2.66 4.33 -4.41
CA HIS A 95 2.11 3.17 -5.11
C HIS A 95 0.84 2.68 -4.40
N LEU A 96 0.05 1.89 -5.11
CA LEU A 96 -1.12 1.20 -4.58
C LEU A 96 -0.76 -0.27 -4.35
N GLY A 97 -0.86 -0.74 -3.12
CA GLY A 97 -0.71 -2.14 -2.73
C GLY A 97 -2.01 -2.88 -3.01
N LEU A 98 -1.98 -3.87 -3.89
CA LEU A 98 -3.15 -4.66 -4.24
C LEU A 98 -2.94 -6.12 -3.82
N GLY A 99 -3.78 -6.56 -2.89
CA GLY A 99 -3.79 -7.92 -2.34
C GLY A 99 -5.03 -8.72 -2.69
N GLY A 100 -5.29 -9.77 -1.91
CA GLY A 100 -6.38 -10.71 -2.15
C GLY A 100 -7.76 -10.09 -2.31
N VAL A 101 -7.99 -8.93 -1.71
CA VAL A 101 -9.26 -8.17 -1.76
C VAL A 101 -9.69 -7.84 -3.19
N ILE A 102 -8.74 -7.60 -4.12
CA ILE A 102 -9.05 -7.31 -5.53
C ILE A 102 -9.84 -8.44 -6.22
N THR A 103 -9.76 -9.66 -5.69
CA THR A 103 -10.48 -10.81 -6.23
C THR A 103 -11.92 -10.91 -5.72
N TYR A 104 -12.31 -10.13 -4.70
CA TYR A 104 -13.62 -10.22 -4.06
C TYR A 104 -14.71 -9.59 -4.92
N LYS A 105 -15.93 -10.15 -4.84
CA LYS A 105 -17.07 -9.67 -5.61
C LYS A 105 -17.36 -8.19 -5.39
N ASN A 106 -17.25 -7.73 -4.15
CA ASN A 106 -17.61 -6.38 -3.71
C ASN A 106 -16.38 -5.44 -3.61
N CYS A 107 -15.33 -5.69 -4.38
CA CYS A 107 -14.17 -4.80 -4.42
C CYS A 107 -14.40 -3.73 -5.49
N ASP A 108 -14.49 -2.47 -5.09
CA ASP A 108 -14.74 -1.35 -6.00
C ASP A 108 -13.52 -0.97 -6.83
N VAL A 109 -12.31 -1.25 -6.34
CA VAL A 109 -11.05 -0.97 -7.06
C VAL A 109 -11.04 -1.58 -8.46
N LYS A 110 -11.68 -2.73 -8.67
CA LYS A 110 -11.79 -3.36 -10.01
C LYS A 110 -12.44 -2.46 -11.05
N ASN A 111 -13.37 -1.59 -10.63
CA ASN A 111 -14.16 -0.77 -11.54
C ASN A 111 -13.33 0.31 -12.23
N PHE A 112 -12.23 0.73 -11.62
CA PHE A 112 -11.34 1.77 -12.15
C PHE A 112 -9.89 1.29 -12.34
N LEU A 113 -9.56 0.07 -11.97
CA LEU A 113 -8.19 -0.46 -12.06
C LEU A 113 -7.62 -0.40 -13.48
N ALA A 114 -8.46 -0.51 -14.51
CA ALA A 114 -8.04 -0.37 -15.90
C ALA A 114 -7.40 1.00 -16.18
N ASN A 115 -7.84 2.07 -15.48
CA ASN A 115 -7.37 3.44 -15.63
C ASN A 115 -6.06 3.71 -14.88
N ILE A 116 -5.70 2.85 -13.92
CA ILE A 116 -4.47 3.03 -13.12
C ILE A 116 -3.28 2.44 -13.86
N SER A 117 -2.19 3.20 -14.01
CA SER A 117 -0.96 2.67 -14.61
C SER A 117 -0.41 1.49 -13.80
N LEU A 118 -0.03 0.42 -14.50
CA LEU A 118 0.58 -0.76 -13.86
C LEU A 118 1.88 -0.41 -13.11
N GLU A 119 2.59 0.62 -13.54
CA GLU A 119 3.80 1.14 -12.88
C GLU A 119 3.54 1.75 -11.49
N LYS A 120 2.27 1.94 -11.13
CA LYS A 120 1.85 2.46 -9.83
C LYS A 120 1.27 1.39 -8.91
N ILE A 121 1.39 0.11 -9.28
CA ILE A 121 0.83 -1.03 -8.56
C ILE A 121 1.95 -1.89 -8.00
N ILE A 122 1.81 -2.29 -6.74
CA ILE A 122 2.63 -3.32 -6.08
C ILE A 122 1.70 -4.43 -5.63
N LEU A 123 2.11 -5.69 -5.81
CA LEU A 123 1.37 -6.85 -5.31
C LEU A 123 1.75 -7.12 -3.87
N GLU A 124 0.77 -7.55 -3.09
CA GLU A 124 0.94 -7.92 -1.69
C GLU A 124 -0.01 -9.04 -1.29
N THR A 125 0.12 -9.57 -0.08
CA THR A 125 -0.72 -10.65 0.41
C THR A 125 -1.54 -10.29 1.64
N ASP A 126 -0.98 -9.52 2.57
CA ASP A 126 -1.51 -9.31 3.93
C ASP A 126 -1.67 -10.64 4.71
N ASP A 127 -0.85 -11.65 4.37
CA ASP A 127 -0.92 -12.94 5.02
C ASP A 127 -0.60 -12.85 6.54
N PRO A 128 -1.29 -13.61 7.37
CA PRO A 128 -2.20 -14.74 7.08
C PRO A 128 -3.66 -14.33 6.78
N TYR A 129 -3.94 -13.05 6.58
CA TYR A 129 -5.28 -12.49 6.38
C TYR A 129 -5.63 -12.33 4.90
N LEU A 130 -6.87 -12.00 4.61
CA LEU A 130 -7.40 -11.59 3.30
C LEU A 130 -7.05 -12.52 2.12
N PRO A 131 -7.20 -13.87 2.25
CA PRO A 131 -6.89 -14.78 1.14
C PRO A 131 -7.73 -14.45 -0.10
N PRO A 132 -7.14 -14.50 -1.31
CA PRO A 132 -7.86 -14.27 -2.56
C PRO A 132 -8.88 -15.40 -2.85
N VAL A 133 -9.82 -15.14 -3.75
CA VAL A 133 -10.63 -16.21 -4.37
C VAL A 133 -9.68 -17.05 -5.23
N PRO A 134 -9.75 -18.42 -5.17
CA PRO A 134 -10.81 -19.24 -4.54
C PRO A 134 -10.52 -19.64 -3.06
N TYR A 135 -9.51 -19.08 -2.43
CA TYR A 135 -9.04 -19.53 -1.11
C TYR A 135 -9.75 -18.86 0.07
N ARG A 136 -10.84 -18.12 -0.15
CA ARG A 136 -11.64 -17.50 0.91
C ARG A 136 -11.96 -18.48 2.04
N GLY A 137 -11.79 -18.00 3.30
CA GLY A 137 -12.01 -18.81 4.49
C GLY A 137 -10.84 -19.70 4.91
N LYS A 138 -9.75 -19.71 4.14
CA LYS A 138 -8.49 -20.38 4.50
C LYS A 138 -7.49 -19.35 5.03
N ARG A 139 -6.40 -19.81 5.65
CA ARG A 139 -5.23 -18.98 5.95
C ARG A 139 -4.60 -18.53 4.63
N ASN A 140 -4.30 -17.24 4.50
CA ASN A 140 -3.58 -16.73 3.36
C ASN A 140 -2.09 -17.12 3.40
N GLU A 141 -1.45 -17.15 2.24
CA GLU A 141 -0.01 -17.44 2.10
C GLU A 141 0.56 -16.75 0.85
N PRO A 142 1.89 -16.49 0.79
CA PRO A 142 2.51 -15.78 -0.33
C PRO A 142 2.25 -16.40 -1.70
N ALA A 143 2.10 -17.72 -1.80
CA ALA A 143 1.82 -18.42 -3.04
C ALA A 143 0.49 -17.99 -3.70
N TYR A 144 -0.47 -17.50 -2.91
CA TYR A 144 -1.78 -17.06 -3.43
C TYR A 144 -1.72 -15.70 -4.13
N MET A 145 -0.61 -14.97 -4.07
CA MET A 145 -0.41 -13.74 -4.84
C MET A 145 -0.62 -13.93 -6.34
N VAL A 146 -0.42 -15.14 -6.84
CA VAL A 146 -0.70 -15.50 -8.25
C VAL A 146 -2.16 -15.21 -8.63
N GLU A 147 -3.12 -15.41 -7.73
CA GLU A 147 -4.53 -15.12 -8.01
C GLU A 147 -4.81 -13.61 -8.08
N VAL A 148 -4.07 -12.82 -7.32
CA VAL A 148 -4.09 -11.35 -7.42
C VAL A 148 -3.58 -10.91 -8.79
N ALA A 149 -2.43 -11.43 -9.21
CA ALA A 149 -1.83 -11.13 -10.52
C ALA A 149 -2.77 -11.53 -11.69
N LYS A 150 -3.40 -12.70 -11.61
CA LYS A 150 -4.41 -13.14 -12.60
C LYS A 150 -5.57 -12.16 -12.70
N LYS A 151 -6.10 -11.70 -11.55
CA LYS A 151 -7.22 -10.76 -11.53
C LYS A 151 -6.83 -9.40 -12.13
N ILE A 152 -5.65 -8.90 -11.86
CA ILE A 152 -5.16 -7.66 -12.45
C ILE A 152 -4.97 -7.83 -13.97
N ALA A 153 -4.40 -8.94 -14.42
CA ALA A 153 -4.22 -9.26 -15.84
C ALA A 153 -5.58 -9.29 -16.57
N GLU A 154 -6.59 -9.95 -15.98
CA GLU A 154 -7.96 -10.00 -16.49
C GLU A 154 -8.58 -8.60 -16.63
N VAL A 155 -8.51 -7.77 -15.57
CA VAL A 155 -9.14 -6.43 -15.58
C VAL A 155 -8.45 -5.49 -16.56
N LYS A 156 -7.13 -5.62 -16.73
CA LYS A 156 -6.34 -4.77 -17.62
C LYS A 156 -6.22 -5.30 -19.04
N ASP A 157 -6.74 -6.50 -19.31
CA ASP A 157 -6.61 -7.20 -20.60
C ASP A 157 -5.14 -7.29 -21.08
N ILE A 158 -4.24 -7.74 -20.20
CA ILE A 158 -2.82 -7.91 -20.47
C ILE A 158 -2.32 -9.30 -20.01
N ASP A 159 -1.14 -9.71 -20.49
CA ASP A 159 -0.51 -10.96 -20.06
C ASP A 159 -0.11 -10.89 -18.57
N ILE A 160 -0.39 -11.96 -17.83
CA ILE A 160 0.01 -12.10 -16.42
C ILE A 160 1.52 -11.95 -16.22
N LYS A 161 2.34 -12.35 -17.19
CA LYS A 161 3.80 -12.19 -17.15
C LYS A 161 4.19 -10.71 -17.13
N GLU A 162 3.44 -9.88 -17.86
CA GLU A 162 3.67 -8.43 -17.83
C GLU A 162 3.27 -7.84 -16.48
N VAL A 163 2.14 -8.28 -15.88
CA VAL A 163 1.79 -7.90 -14.51
C VAL A 163 2.92 -8.28 -13.55
N ALA A 164 3.38 -9.54 -13.58
CA ALA A 164 4.43 -10.01 -12.70
C ALA A 164 5.73 -9.22 -12.88
N ARG A 165 6.15 -8.97 -14.13
CA ARG A 165 7.36 -8.22 -14.45
C ARG A 165 7.30 -6.80 -13.89
N VAL A 166 6.26 -6.04 -14.27
CA VAL A 166 6.17 -4.61 -13.91
C VAL A 166 6.00 -4.42 -12.41
N THR A 167 5.13 -5.19 -11.76
CA THR A 167 4.90 -5.04 -10.32
C THR A 167 6.10 -5.47 -9.48
N THR A 168 6.87 -6.46 -9.94
CA THR A 168 8.16 -6.83 -9.34
C THR A 168 9.19 -5.70 -9.48
N ASP A 169 9.30 -5.11 -10.69
CA ASP A 169 10.19 -4.00 -10.93
C ASP A 169 9.81 -2.77 -10.09
N ASN A 170 8.51 -2.51 -9.89
CA ASN A 170 8.03 -1.44 -9.02
C ASN A 170 8.46 -1.67 -7.57
N ALA A 171 8.26 -2.89 -7.04
CA ALA A 171 8.67 -3.23 -5.68
C ALA A 171 10.19 -3.11 -5.49
N ARG A 172 10.97 -3.64 -6.44
CA ARG A 172 12.44 -3.52 -6.41
C ARG A 172 12.91 -2.07 -6.41
N LYS A 173 12.35 -1.24 -7.27
CA LYS A 173 12.68 0.19 -7.34
C LYS A 173 12.28 0.95 -6.07
N LEU A 174 11.09 0.66 -5.52
CA LEU A 174 10.61 1.34 -4.33
C LEU A 174 11.46 1.01 -3.13
N PHE A 175 11.74 -0.28 -2.88
CA PHE A 175 12.44 -0.78 -1.70
C PHE A 175 13.95 -0.95 -1.90
N ASN A 176 14.47 -0.59 -3.08
CA ASN A 176 15.89 -0.69 -3.43
C ASN A 176 16.46 -2.11 -3.25
N LEU A 177 15.76 -3.13 -3.80
CA LEU A 177 16.08 -4.57 -3.71
C LEU A 177 16.79 -5.09 -4.99
#